data_6fb4bb17c6b87deef99bb91dc1b7febf
#
_entry.id   6fb4bb17c6b87deef99bb91dc1b7febf
#
_cell.length_a   1.000
_cell.length_b   1.000
_cell.length_c   1.000
_cell.angle_alpha   90.00
_cell.angle_beta   90.00
_cell.angle_gamma   90.00
#
_symmetry.space_group_name_H-M   'P 1'
#
loop_
_entity.id
_entity.type
_entity.pdbx_description
1 polymer ?
#
loop_
_entity_poly.entity_id
_entity_poly.type
_entity_poly.pdbx_seq_one_letter_code
_entity_poly.pdbx_strand_id
1 'polypeptide(L)'
;MPFLMIRNDITKVAADAIVNPANRNLLQGSGTSRAIYQAAGEQELTAACEAIGHCDLGRAVCTPAFGLPAKYIFHAVCPAWHGGFFGEAKQLAGAYHSALELAAEDHCESVAFPLLSSGNYGYPKEQAFRIAVDTITQYVMEHDLTVYLVLYDRARWP
;
A
#
# COMPACT_ATOMS: atom_id res chain seq x y z
N MET A 1 10.84 -0.12 -17.00
CA MET A 1 9.71 -0.43 -16.72
C MET A 1 9.55 -1.41 -15.69
N PRO A 2 10.35 -1.30 -14.70
CA PRO A 2 10.37 -2.43 -13.81
C PRO A 2 9.15 -2.44 -12.91
N PHE A 3 8.34 -3.41 -13.18
CA PHE A 3 7.26 -3.78 -12.30
C PHE A 3 7.47 -5.27 -12.03
N LEU A 4 7.72 -5.60 -10.75
CA LEU A 4 8.06 -6.96 -10.36
C LEU A 4 7.10 -7.45 -9.29
N MET A 5 6.66 -8.69 -9.45
CA MET A 5 5.88 -9.36 -8.41
C MET A 5 6.82 -10.27 -7.65
N ILE A 6 6.88 -10.12 -6.34
CA ILE A 6 7.78 -10.90 -5.50
C ILE A 6 7.03 -11.51 -4.32
N ARG A 7 7.52 -12.64 -3.84
CA ARG A 7 7.02 -13.26 -2.61
C ARG A 7 7.96 -12.87 -1.49
N ASN A 8 7.44 -12.14 -0.52
CA ASN A 8 8.24 -11.67 0.59
C ASN A 8 7.34 -11.14 1.69
N ASP A 9 7.96 -10.84 2.81
CA ASP A 9 7.35 -10.05 3.88
C ASP A 9 7.63 -8.59 3.55
N ILE A 10 6.59 -7.79 3.37
CA ILE A 10 6.76 -6.41 2.94
C ILE A 10 7.60 -5.59 3.94
N THR A 11 7.60 -5.98 5.21
CA THR A 11 8.40 -5.28 6.23
C THR A 11 9.90 -5.53 6.06
N LYS A 12 10.29 -6.44 5.18
CA LYS A 12 11.69 -6.77 4.93
C LYS A 12 12.16 -6.34 3.55
N VAL A 13 11.28 -5.75 2.75
CA VAL A 13 11.62 -5.31 1.41
C VAL A 13 12.35 -3.98 1.49
N ALA A 14 13.53 -3.92 0.89
CA ALA A 14 14.29 -2.67 0.82
C ALA A 14 13.81 -1.88 -0.40
N ALA A 15 13.04 -0.85 -0.14
CA ALA A 15 12.53 0.06 -1.17
C ALA A 15 12.51 1.45 -0.56
N ASP A 16 12.42 2.48 -1.41
CA ASP A 16 12.37 3.85 -0.87
C ASP A 16 11.09 4.08 -0.09
N ALA A 17 9.99 3.49 -0.53
CA ALA A 17 8.72 3.59 0.19
C ALA A 17 8.03 2.24 0.28
N ILE A 18 7.32 2.04 1.38
CA ILE A 18 6.49 0.86 1.64
C ILE A 18 5.06 1.37 1.76
N VAL A 19 4.11 0.70 1.14
CA VAL A 19 2.71 1.10 1.19
C VAL A 19 1.98 0.31 2.26
N ASN A 20 1.28 1.03 3.13
CA ASN A 20 0.45 0.46 4.19
C ASN A 20 -1.02 0.49 3.77
N PRO A 21 -1.73 -0.64 3.86
CA PRO A 21 -3.18 -0.62 3.62
C PRO A 21 -3.87 0.07 4.79
N ALA A 22 -4.32 1.29 4.57
CA ALA A 22 -4.79 2.17 5.63
C ALA A 22 -6.30 2.29 5.65
N ASN A 23 -6.82 2.79 6.76
CA ASN A 23 -8.20 3.23 6.90
C ASN A 23 -8.24 4.75 6.99
N ARG A 24 -9.44 5.33 6.92
CA ARG A 24 -9.61 6.78 6.87
C ARG A 24 -9.08 7.51 8.10
N ASN A 25 -9.13 6.86 9.25
CA ASN A 25 -8.67 7.48 10.50
C ASN A 25 -7.20 7.24 10.76
N LEU A 26 -6.51 6.53 9.85
CA LEU A 26 -5.07 6.24 9.93
C LEU A 26 -4.72 5.50 11.21
N LEU A 27 -5.60 4.59 11.63
CA LEU A 27 -5.37 3.76 12.82
C LEU A 27 -4.75 2.44 12.40
N GLN A 28 -3.94 1.89 13.29
CA GLN A 28 -3.33 0.59 13.04
C GLN A 28 -4.43 -0.46 12.81
N GLY A 29 -4.31 -1.18 11.69
CA GLY A 29 -5.21 -2.28 11.38
C GLY A 29 -4.62 -3.61 11.76
N SER A 30 -5.23 -4.68 11.29
CA SER A 30 -4.75 -6.04 11.48
C SER A 30 -3.92 -6.47 10.26
N GLY A 31 -3.36 -7.68 10.34
CA GLY A 31 -2.62 -8.27 9.22
C GLY A 31 -1.40 -7.45 8.80
N THR A 32 -1.35 -7.10 7.53
CA THR A 32 -0.21 -6.35 6.97
C THR A 32 0.02 -5.03 7.70
N SER A 33 -1.04 -4.29 7.97
CA SER A 33 -0.93 -3.01 8.68
C SER A 33 -0.28 -3.19 10.05
N ARG A 34 -0.73 -4.20 10.78
CA ARG A 34 -0.17 -4.48 12.11
C ARG A 34 1.32 -4.81 12.00
N ALA A 35 1.70 -5.62 11.03
CA ALA A 35 3.10 -5.99 10.84
C ALA A 35 3.95 -4.75 10.52
N ILE A 36 3.44 -3.85 9.69
CA ILE A 36 4.14 -2.62 9.35
C ILE A 36 4.31 -1.73 10.57
N TYR A 37 3.26 -1.53 11.37
CA TYR A 37 3.34 -0.73 12.58
C TYR A 37 4.36 -1.30 13.56
N GLN A 38 4.36 -2.62 13.74
CA GLN A 38 5.28 -3.26 14.69
C GLN A 38 6.73 -3.14 14.21
N ALA A 39 6.98 -3.32 12.92
CA ALA A 39 8.34 -3.24 12.38
C ALA A 39 8.86 -1.81 12.33
N ALA A 40 7.99 -0.83 12.07
CA ALA A 40 8.37 0.58 12.04
C ALA A 40 8.66 1.14 13.43
N GLY A 41 7.92 0.68 14.42
CA GLY A 41 7.91 1.24 15.76
C GLY A 41 6.51 1.75 16.03
N GLU A 42 5.75 0.98 16.80
CA GLU A 42 4.32 1.21 16.94
C GLU A 42 3.99 2.59 17.47
N GLN A 43 4.73 3.05 18.49
CA GLN A 43 4.46 4.33 19.09
C GLN A 43 4.78 5.49 18.16
N GLU A 44 5.93 5.42 17.51
CA GLU A 44 6.36 6.49 16.60
C GLU A 44 5.43 6.62 15.41
N LEU A 45 5.05 5.48 14.81
CA LEU A 45 4.19 5.52 13.64
C LEU A 45 2.78 5.96 14.01
N THR A 46 2.26 5.50 15.15
CA THR A 46 0.95 5.93 15.63
C THR A 46 0.93 7.45 15.83
N ALA A 47 1.97 8.01 16.46
CA ALA A 47 2.04 9.45 16.67
C ALA A 47 2.08 10.23 15.36
N ALA A 48 2.85 9.73 14.38
CA ALA A 48 2.94 10.38 13.06
C ALA A 48 1.60 10.37 12.34
N CYS A 49 0.87 9.26 12.42
CA CYS A 49 -0.45 9.14 11.81
C CYS A 49 -1.48 10.02 12.52
N GLU A 50 -1.42 10.09 13.84
CA GLU A 50 -2.32 10.97 14.61
C GLU A 50 -2.12 12.43 14.23
N ALA A 51 -0.90 12.83 13.97
CA ALA A 51 -0.60 14.20 13.58
C ALA A 51 -1.26 14.57 12.25
N ILE A 52 -1.41 13.61 11.33
CA ILE A 52 -2.12 13.82 10.07
C ILE A 52 -3.63 13.77 10.29
N GLY A 53 -4.11 12.80 11.06
CA GLY A 53 -5.48 12.67 11.55
C GLY A 53 -6.44 11.94 10.64
N HIS A 54 -6.41 12.18 9.34
CA HIS A 54 -7.42 11.65 8.43
C HIS A 54 -6.89 11.59 7.00
N CYS A 55 -7.39 10.63 6.23
CA CYS A 55 -7.11 10.55 4.79
C CYS A 55 -8.33 9.97 4.11
N ASP A 56 -8.73 10.55 2.99
CA ASP A 56 -9.92 10.13 2.27
C ASP A 56 -9.74 8.79 1.57
N LEU A 57 -10.84 8.08 1.40
CA LEU A 57 -10.86 6.82 0.68
C LEU A 57 -10.34 7.01 -0.75
N GLY A 58 -9.42 6.16 -1.19
CA GLY A 58 -8.82 6.26 -2.50
C GLY A 58 -7.66 7.24 -2.58
N ARG A 59 -7.21 7.76 -1.44
CA ARG A 59 -6.07 8.68 -1.38
C ARG A 59 -4.98 8.12 -0.49
N ALA A 60 -3.85 8.80 -0.43
CA ALA A 60 -2.73 8.34 0.37
C ALA A 60 -2.01 9.51 1.02
N VAL A 61 -1.38 9.26 2.17
CA VAL A 61 -0.54 10.24 2.87
C VAL A 61 0.78 9.58 3.25
N CYS A 62 1.79 10.40 3.52
CA CYS A 62 3.16 9.94 3.75
C CYS A 62 3.58 10.19 5.19
N THR A 63 4.25 9.21 5.78
CA THR A 63 4.99 9.38 7.04
C THR A 63 6.41 8.84 6.85
N PRO A 64 7.32 9.17 7.78
CA PRO A 64 8.61 8.46 7.82
C PRO A 64 8.39 6.98 8.09
N ALA A 65 9.39 6.16 7.76
CA ALA A 65 9.29 4.71 7.92
C ALA A 65 9.92 4.20 9.22
N PHE A 66 10.62 5.05 9.95
CA PHE A 66 11.25 4.73 11.23
C PHE A 66 12.12 3.46 11.14
N GLY A 67 11.73 2.37 11.79
CA GLY A 67 12.54 1.17 11.85
C GLY A 67 12.51 0.27 10.62
N LEU A 68 11.69 0.59 9.63
CA LEU A 68 11.63 -0.20 8.39
C LEU A 68 12.83 0.10 7.49
N PRO A 69 13.23 -0.85 6.61
CA PRO A 69 14.31 -0.60 5.65
C PRO A 69 13.80 0.23 4.46
N ALA A 70 13.25 1.40 4.75
CA ALA A 70 12.65 2.30 3.77
C ALA A 70 12.75 3.71 4.31
N LYS A 71 12.53 4.69 3.46
CA LYS A 71 12.50 6.10 3.88
C LYS A 71 11.11 6.52 4.30
N TYR A 72 10.10 6.03 3.60
CA TYR A 72 8.72 6.49 3.77
C TYR A 72 7.75 5.33 3.88
N ILE A 73 6.64 5.59 4.56
CA ILE A 73 5.45 4.74 4.46
C ILE A 73 4.36 5.59 3.81
N PHE A 74 3.78 5.07 2.74
CA PHE A 74 2.61 5.69 2.11
C PHE A 74 1.38 4.95 2.61
N HIS A 75 0.53 5.66 3.34
CA HIS A 75 -0.70 5.09 3.89
C HIS A 75 -1.80 5.27 2.86
N ALA A 76 -2.13 4.21 2.14
CA ALA A 76 -3.13 4.25 1.07
C ALA A 76 -4.46 3.74 1.60
N VAL A 77 -5.46 4.61 1.61
CA VAL A 77 -6.77 4.27 2.14
C VAL A 77 -7.55 3.50 1.08
N CYS A 78 -7.69 2.21 1.30
CA CYS A 78 -8.29 1.32 0.33
C CYS A 78 -9.68 0.88 0.80
N PRO A 79 -10.58 0.50 -0.15
CA PRO A 79 -11.97 0.19 0.19
C PRO A 79 -12.15 -1.20 0.76
N ALA A 80 -13.16 -1.35 1.62
CA ALA A 80 -13.68 -2.66 1.96
C ALA A 80 -14.65 -3.10 0.87
N TRP A 81 -14.77 -4.41 0.69
CA TRP A 81 -15.65 -4.95 -0.35
C TRP A 81 -17.09 -4.98 0.13
N HIS A 82 -17.97 -4.39 -0.65
CA HIS A 82 -19.40 -4.35 -0.36
C HIS A 82 -20.20 -4.75 -1.60
N GLY A 83 -19.69 -5.71 -2.38
CA GLY A 83 -20.39 -6.25 -3.53
C GLY A 83 -20.03 -5.66 -4.88
N GLY A 84 -19.22 -4.61 -4.92
CA GLY A 84 -18.77 -4.02 -6.18
C GLY A 84 -19.66 -2.93 -6.74
N PHE A 85 -20.68 -2.49 -5.98
CA PHE A 85 -21.64 -1.51 -6.47
C PHE A 85 -21.46 -0.13 -5.85
N PHE A 86 -20.41 0.07 -5.05
CA PHE A 86 -20.21 1.32 -4.30
C PHE A 86 -18.94 2.05 -4.73
N GLY A 87 -18.48 1.81 -5.96
CA GLY A 87 -17.30 2.47 -6.48
C GLY A 87 -15.98 1.89 -6.01
N GLU A 88 -15.99 0.66 -5.50
CA GLU A 88 -14.80 0.05 -4.92
C GLU A 88 -13.65 -0.07 -5.91
N ALA A 89 -13.97 -0.40 -7.19
CA ALA A 89 -12.90 -0.54 -8.19
C ALA A 89 -12.16 0.77 -8.40
N LYS A 90 -12.90 1.87 -8.50
CA LYS A 90 -12.30 3.19 -8.68
C LYS A 90 -11.53 3.61 -7.45
N GLN A 91 -12.07 3.32 -6.26
CA GLN A 91 -11.42 3.66 -5.00
C GLN A 91 -10.12 2.87 -4.82
N LEU A 92 -10.13 1.60 -5.18
CA LEU A 92 -8.94 0.77 -5.08
C LEU A 92 -7.86 1.24 -6.07
N ALA A 93 -8.24 1.50 -7.32
CA ALA A 93 -7.31 2.06 -8.29
C ALA A 93 -6.76 3.40 -7.82
N GLY A 94 -7.61 4.23 -7.20
CA GLY A 94 -7.20 5.51 -6.64
C GLY A 94 -6.17 5.37 -5.54
N ALA A 95 -6.32 4.36 -4.67
CA ALA A 95 -5.36 4.11 -3.61
C ALA A 95 -3.97 3.78 -4.17
N TYR A 96 -3.92 2.90 -5.18
CA TYR A 96 -2.66 2.61 -5.87
C TYR A 96 -2.09 3.85 -6.54
N HIS A 97 -2.91 4.55 -7.29
CA HIS A 97 -2.46 5.72 -8.04
C HIS A 97 -1.97 6.84 -7.12
N SER A 98 -2.68 7.10 -6.02
CA SER A 98 -2.28 8.14 -5.08
C SER A 98 -0.93 7.83 -4.43
N ALA A 99 -0.68 6.57 -4.10
CA ALA A 99 0.62 6.18 -3.55
C ALA A 99 1.73 6.32 -4.60
N LEU A 100 1.45 5.97 -5.85
CA LEU A 100 2.43 6.15 -6.93
C LEU A 100 2.74 7.63 -7.15
N GLU A 101 1.75 8.50 -7.04
CA GLU A 101 1.96 9.93 -7.14
C GLU A 101 2.82 10.47 -6.00
N LEU A 102 2.64 9.95 -4.78
CA LEU A 102 3.52 10.31 -3.67
C LEU A 102 4.96 9.88 -3.94
N ALA A 103 5.15 8.71 -4.54
CA ALA A 103 6.49 8.25 -4.88
C ALA A 103 7.16 9.22 -5.85
N ALA A 104 6.42 9.73 -6.82
CA ALA A 104 6.97 10.71 -7.76
C ALA A 104 7.29 12.03 -7.06
N GLU A 105 6.39 12.50 -6.18
CA GLU A 105 6.59 13.76 -5.46
C GLU A 105 7.79 13.68 -4.52
N ASP A 106 8.00 12.54 -3.89
CA ASP A 106 9.10 12.37 -2.95
C ASP A 106 10.37 11.84 -3.61
N HIS A 107 10.40 11.82 -4.93
CA HIS A 107 11.56 11.41 -5.72
C HIS A 107 12.04 10.00 -5.38
N CYS A 108 11.11 9.09 -5.11
CA CYS A 108 11.43 7.69 -4.86
C CYS A 108 11.85 7.00 -6.14
N GLU A 109 12.84 6.11 -6.04
CA GLU A 109 13.23 5.24 -7.13
C GLU A 109 12.50 3.92 -7.09
N SER A 110 11.98 3.54 -5.92
CA SER A 110 11.28 2.27 -5.75
C SER A 110 10.18 2.39 -4.72
N VAL A 111 9.11 1.62 -4.93
CA VAL A 111 8.00 1.54 -3.97
C VAL A 111 7.48 0.11 -3.95
N ALA A 112 7.14 -0.37 -2.76
CA ALA A 112 6.62 -1.73 -2.56
C ALA A 112 5.19 -1.66 -2.06
N PHE A 113 4.31 -2.38 -2.75
CA PHE A 113 2.88 -2.47 -2.43
C PHE A 113 2.52 -3.85 -1.93
N PRO A 114 1.67 -3.96 -0.92
CA PRO A 114 0.95 -5.22 -0.69
C PRO A 114 -0.22 -5.29 -1.65
N LEU A 115 -0.92 -6.41 -1.69
CA LEU A 115 -2.16 -6.51 -2.46
C LEU A 115 -3.28 -5.86 -1.64
N LEU A 116 -3.54 -4.59 -1.94
CA LEU A 116 -4.47 -3.77 -1.17
C LEU A 116 -5.90 -4.33 -1.20
N SER A 117 -6.62 -4.22 -0.09
CA SER A 117 -8.01 -4.61 0.11
C SER A 117 -8.27 -6.12 0.08
N SER A 118 -7.26 -6.96 -0.13
CA SER A 118 -7.48 -8.40 -0.32
C SER A 118 -7.47 -9.19 0.98
N GLY A 119 -7.16 -8.56 2.11
CA GLY A 119 -7.16 -9.21 3.41
C GLY A 119 -8.52 -9.08 4.08
N ASN A 120 -8.54 -8.45 5.26
CA ASN A 120 -9.77 -8.29 6.05
C ASN A 120 -10.85 -7.48 5.33
N TYR A 121 -10.46 -6.63 4.39
CA TYR A 121 -11.44 -5.85 3.63
C TYR A 121 -12.21 -6.70 2.62
N GLY A 122 -11.76 -7.93 2.36
CA GLY A 122 -12.55 -8.91 1.64
C GLY A 122 -12.72 -8.70 0.16
N TYR A 123 -11.94 -7.83 -0.45
CA TYR A 123 -11.99 -7.64 -1.90
C TYR A 123 -11.64 -8.98 -2.58
N PRO A 124 -12.42 -9.42 -3.58
CA PRO A 124 -12.07 -10.66 -4.29
C PRO A 124 -10.65 -10.57 -4.85
N LYS A 125 -9.82 -11.56 -4.53
CA LYS A 125 -8.39 -11.48 -4.80
C LYS A 125 -8.07 -11.32 -6.28
N GLU A 126 -8.79 -12.03 -7.14
CA GLU A 126 -8.53 -11.95 -8.57
C GLU A 126 -8.82 -10.55 -9.10
N GLN A 127 -9.92 -9.95 -8.67
CA GLN A 127 -10.27 -8.60 -9.09
C GLN A 127 -9.30 -7.58 -8.51
N ALA A 128 -8.94 -7.72 -7.22
CA ALA A 128 -7.99 -6.85 -6.59
C ALA A 128 -6.63 -6.91 -7.29
N PHE A 129 -6.20 -8.10 -7.66
CA PHE A 129 -4.94 -8.31 -8.37
C PHE A 129 -4.95 -7.63 -9.73
N ARG A 130 -6.06 -7.77 -10.47
CA ARG A 130 -6.18 -7.15 -11.79
C ARG A 130 -6.10 -5.63 -11.70
N ILE A 131 -6.79 -5.04 -10.73
CA ILE A 131 -6.75 -3.59 -10.54
C ILE A 131 -5.34 -3.12 -10.19
N ALA A 132 -4.66 -3.85 -9.30
CA ALA A 132 -3.28 -3.53 -8.95
C ALA A 132 -2.37 -3.57 -10.17
N VAL A 133 -2.43 -4.65 -10.93
CA VAL A 133 -1.56 -4.84 -12.09
C VAL A 133 -1.85 -3.77 -13.15
N ASP A 134 -3.12 -3.52 -13.44
CA ASP A 134 -3.48 -2.54 -14.47
C ASP A 134 -3.04 -1.13 -14.08
N THR A 135 -3.28 -0.74 -12.83
CA THR A 135 -2.95 0.61 -12.38
C THR A 135 -1.44 0.82 -12.35
N ILE A 136 -0.71 -0.14 -11.80
CA ILE A 136 0.75 -0.05 -11.70
C ILE A 136 1.38 -0.06 -13.09
N THR A 137 0.95 -0.98 -13.95
CA THR A 137 1.50 -1.11 -15.30
C THR A 137 1.34 0.19 -16.07
N GLN A 138 0.15 0.77 -16.01
CA GLN A 138 -0.11 2.02 -16.71
C GLN A 138 0.78 3.14 -16.21
N TYR A 139 1.00 3.20 -14.90
CA TYR A 139 1.83 4.25 -14.31
C TYR A 139 3.29 4.12 -14.70
N VAL A 140 3.87 2.90 -14.62
CA VAL A 140 5.30 2.72 -14.91
C VAL A 140 5.62 2.82 -16.39
N MET A 141 4.63 2.76 -17.27
CA MET A 141 4.85 3.01 -18.70
C MET A 141 5.19 4.46 -18.97
N GLU A 142 4.80 5.36 -18.08
CA GLU A 142 5.00 6.79 -18.26
C GLU A 142 5.93 7.43 -17.23
N HIS A 143 6.37 6.65 -16.25
CA HIS A 143 7.21 7.18 -15.16
C HIS A 143 8.36 6.24 -14.89
N ASP A 144 9.51 6.82 -14.56
CA ASP A 144 10.72 6.03 -14.26
C ASP A 144 10.69 5.65 -12.78
N LEU A 145 10.11 4.51 -12.47
CA LEU A 145 9.89 4.06 -11.11
C LEU A 145 9.89 2.53 -11.08
N THR A 146 10.61 1.96 -10.13
CA THR A 146 10.56 0.52 -9.87
C THR A 146 9.46 0.23 -8.85
N VAL A 147 8.54 -0.65 -9.21
CA VAL A 147 7.42 -1.01 -8.34
C VAL A 147 7.46 -2.50 -8.05
N TYR A 148 7.38 -2.84 -6.77
CA TYR A 148 7.25 -4.23 -6.32
C TYR A 148 5.82 -4.44 -5.83
N LEU A 149 5.16 -5.46 -6.36
CA LEU A 149 3.92 -5.96 -5.77
C LEU A 149 4.31 -7.16 -4.92
N VAL A 150 4.19 -7.02 -3.62
CA VAL A 150 4.71 -7.99 -2.67
C VAL A 150 3.58 -8.89 -2.22
N LEU A 151 3.68 -10.16 -2.58
CA LEU A 151 2.70 -11.16 -2.22
C LEU A 151 3.25 -11.93 -1.02
N TYR A 152 2.54 -11.84 0.10
CA TYR A 152 2.98 -12.50 1.31
C TYR A 152 2.74 -14.00 1.15
N ASP A 153 3.84 -14.76 1.15
CA ASP A 153 3.76 -16.19 0.92
C ASP A 153 3.62 -16.93 2.24
N ARG A 154 2.50 -17.59 2.41
CA ARG A 154 2.32 -18.47 3.51
C ARG A 154 2.08 -19.85 2.94
N ALA A 155 2.13 -20.86 3.81
CA ALA A 155 1.96 -22.24 3.39
C ALA A 155 0.70 -22.45 2.55
N ARG A 156 -0.33 -21.65 2.80
CA ARG A 156 -1.56 -21.79 2.06
C ARG A 156 -1.89 -20.58 1.23
N TRP A 157 -0.94 -19.82 0.92
CA TRP A 157 -1.16 -18.71 0.02
C TRP A 157 -1.52 -19.28 -1.33
N PRO A 158 -2.65 -18.90 -1.88
CA PRO A 158 -3.10 -19.45 -3.16
C PRO A 158 -2.25 -19.00 -4.30
#